data_da8308d6e562328e1c06e2e3ac232423
#
_entry.id   da8308d6e562328e1c06e2e3ac232423
#
_cell.length_a   1.000
_cell.length_b   1.000
_cell.length_c   1.000
_cell.angle_alpha   90.00
_cell.angle_beta   90.00
_cell.angle_gamma   90.00
#
_symmetry.space_group_name_H-M   'P 1'
#
loop_
_entity.id
_entity.type
_entity.pdbx_description
1 polymer ?
#
loop_
_entity_poly.entity_id
_entity_poly.type
_entity_poly.pdbx_seq_one_letter_code
_entity_poly.pdbx_strand_id
1 'polypeptide(L)'
;MFCGLFPIDAADYEQLRESLERLRLNDASFSFEAETSAALGFGFRCGFLGLLHLEIIQERLEREFDLDLITTAPSVVYKINMNSGETLQLHNPSDMPDVVKINSIEEPWIKATIFVPDEFLGPILSLCTERRGEQVELTYVGARAMVVYKLPLNEVVFDFYDRLKSISRGYASFDYQMDNYITGDLVRMSVLVNAEPVDALSMVVHASQAETRGRELCARLKDLIPRQLFKIPVQAAIGGKIIARETISAMRKDVTAKCYGGDVSRKRKLLEKQKKGKKKMRQFGRVDIPQLSLIHI
;
A
#
# COMPACT_ATOMS: atom_id res chain seq x y z
N MET A 1 -10.69 7.12 -5.82
CA MET A 1 -9.52 6.23 -5.67
C MET A 1 -9.81 4.88 -6.30
N PHE A 2 -8.77 4.13 -6.64
CA PHE A 2 -8.91 2.81 -7.26
C PHE A 2 -8.13 1.77 -6.48
N CYS A 3 -8.68 0.54 -6.40
CA CYS A 3 -7.93 -0.62 -5.93
C CYS A 3 -8.41 -1.88 -6.65
N GLY A 4 -7.58 -2.92 -6.68
CA GLY A 4 -7.93 -4.23 -7.21
C GLY A 4 -8.61 -5.08 -6.14
N LEU A 5 -9.69 -5.75 -6.51
CA LEU A 5 -10.35 -6.80 -5.72
C LEU A 5 -10.15 -8.14 -6.43
N PHE A 6 -9.51 -9.07 -5.75
CA PHE A 6 -9.19 -10.38 -6.28
C PHE A 6 -9.76 -11.46 -5.37
N PRO A 7 -10.46 -12.47 -5.89
CA PRO A 7 -10.91 -13.59 -5.06
C PRO A 7 -9.70 -14.44 -4.65
N ILE A 8 -9.74 -15.01 -3.44
CA ILE A 8 -8.70 -15.94 -2.98
C ILE A 8 -8.74 -17.22 -3.81
N ASP A 9 -9.95 -17.75 -4.03
CA ASP A 9 -10.13 -18.89 -4.91
C ASP A 9 -10.50 -18.40 -6.32
N ALA A 10 -9.73 -18.84 -7.31
CA ALA A 10 -9.99 -18.49 -8.70
C ALA A 10 -11.38 -18.95 -9.20
N ALA A 11 -11.98 -19.95 -8.54
CA ALA A 11 -13.33 -20.40 -8.85
C ALA A 11 -14.41 -19.36 -8.55
N ASP A 12 -14.16 -18.44 -7.61
CA ASP A 12 -15.11 -17.42 -7.18
C ASP A 12 -15.12 -16.18 -8.08
N TYR A 13 -14.31 -16.14 -9.16
CA TYR A 13 -14.24 -15.00 -10.06
C TYR A 13 -15.60 -14.61 -10.66
N GLU A 14 -16.38 -15.58 -11.15
CA GLU A 14 -17.70 -15.32 -11.73
C GLU A 14 -18.70 -14.85 -10.67
N GLN A 15 -18.64 -15.44 -9.48
CA GLN A 15 -19.47 -15.01 -8.35
C GLN A 15 -19.13 -13.57 -7.93
N LEU A 16 -17.85 -13.23 -7.91
CA LEU A 16 -17.41 -11.86 -7.63
C LEU A 16 -17.95 -10.88 -8.68
N ARG A 17 -17.88 -11.23 -9.98
CA ARG A 17 -18.43 -10.40 -11.05
C ARG A 17 -19.91 -10.11 -10.86
N GLU A 18 -20.70 -11.15 -10.64
CA GLU A 18 -22.16 -11.01 -10.43
C GLU A 18 -22.48 -10.17 -9.18
N SER A 19 -21.70 -10.34 -8.11
CA SER A 19 -21.86 -9.61 -6.86
C SER A 19 -21.56 -8.12 -7.05
N LEU A 20 -20.50 -7.78 -7.79
CA LEU A 20 -20.14 -6.40 -8.14
C LEU A 20 -21.21 -5.75 -9.02
N GLU A 21 -21.79 -6.48 -9.98
CA GLU A 21 -22.90 -6.00 -10.81
C GLU A 21 -24.14 -5.67 -9.94
N ARG A 22 -24.47 -6.53 -8.98
CA ARG A 22 -25.57 -6.30 -8.05
C ARG A 22 -25.34 -5.10 -7.13
N LEU A 23 -24.12 -4.95 -6.63
CA LEU A 23 -23.77 -3.79 -5.80
C LEU A 23 -23.86 -2.49 -6.58
N ARG A 24 -23.41 -2.46 -7.85
CA ARG A 24 -23.48 -1.28 -8.72
C ARG A 24 -24.92 -0.82 -8.99
N LEU A 25 -25.90 -1.71 -8.98
CA LEU A 25 -27.33 -1.33 -9.10
C LEU A 25 -27.80 -0.48 -7.91
N ASN A 26 -27.21 -0.69 -6.74
CA ASN A 26 -27.56 0.04 -5.52
C ASN A 26 -26.64 1.24 -5.25
N ASP A 27 -25.48 1.28 -5.88
CA ASP A 27 -24.46 2.30 -5.68
C ASP A 27 -23.91 2.81 -7.01
N ALA A 28 -24.43 3.92 -7.48
CA ALA A 28 -24.04 4.55 -8.74
C ALA A 28 -22.63 5.16 -8.71
N SER A 29 -22.05 5.37 -7.52
CA SER A 29 -20.68 5.89 -7.34
C SER A 29 -19.60 4.82 -7.47
N PHE A 30 -19.99 3.55 -7.46
CA PHE A 30 -19.12 2.41 -7.61
C PHE A 30 -18.91 2.03 -9.08
N SER A 31 -17.66 1.92 -9.49
CA SER A 31 -17.29 1.46 -10.83
C SER A 31 -16.31 0.29 -10.75
N PHE A 32 -16.34 -0.62 -11.70
CA PHE A 32 -15.40 -1.72 -11.77
C PHE A 32 -15.10 -2.13 -13.21
N GLU A 33 -13.90 -2.63 -13.44
CA GLU A 33 -13.39 -3.15 -14.70
C GLU A 33 -12.60 -4.43 -14.44
N ALA A 34 -12.59 -5.36 -15.39
CA ALA A 34 -11.79 -6.57 -15.25
C ALA A 34 -10.30 -6.24 -15.21
N GLU A 35 -9.58 -6.82 -14.26
CA GLU A 35 -8.14 -6.68 -14.10
C GLU A 35 -7.48 -8.05 -13.97
N THR A 36 -6.25 -8.17 -14.49
CA THR A 36 -5.45 -9.38 -14.37
C THR A 36 -4.12 -9.04 -13.72
N SER A 37 -3.79 -9.76 -12.65
CA SER A 37 -2.50 -9.66 -11.98
C SER A 37 -1.69 -10.95 -12.20
N ALA A 38 -0.40 -10.82 -12.48
CA ALA A 38 0.48 -11.99 -12.62
C ALA A 38 0.57 -12.82 -11.34
N ALA A 39 0.43 -12.17 -10.17
CA ALA A 39 0.52 -12.83 -8.86
C ALA A 39 -0.83 -13.26 -8.29
N LEU A 40 -1.91 -12.49 -8.54
CA LEU A 40 -3.22 -12.68 -7.92
C LEU A 40 -4.26 -13.32 -8.87
N GLY A 41 -3.91 -13.46 -10.17
CA GLY A 41 -4.82 -14.00 -11.17
C GLY A 41 -5.84 -12.99 -11.68
N PHE A 42 -7.08 -13.44 -11.90
CA PHE A 42 -8.17 -12.61 -12.41
C PHE A 42 -8.93 -11.96 -11.27
N GLY A 43 -9.23 -10.68 -11.41
CA GLY A 43 -9.98 -9.88 -10.47
C GLY A 43 -10.62 -8.67 -11.12
N PHE A 44 -10.96 -7.68 -10.31
CA PHE A 44 -11.58 -6.45 -10.78
C PHE A 44 -10.88 -5.24 -10.17
N ARG A 45 -10.65 -4.26 -11.00
CA ARG A 45 -10.26 -2.94 -10.58
C ARG A 45 -11.49 -2.13 -10.28
N CYS A 46 -11.61 -1.67 -9.06
CA CYS A 46 -12.78 -0.98 -8.56
C CYS A 46 -12.46 0.48 -8.22
N GLY A 47 -13.39 1.38 -8.60
CA GLY A 47 -13.35 2.79 -8.27
C GLY A 47 -14.22 3.10 -7.05
N PHE A 48 -13.66 3.81 -6.08
CA PHE A 48 -14.32 4.15 -4.81
C PHE A 48 -14.23 5.64 -4.54
N LEU A 49 -15.19 6.16 -3.77
CA LEU A 49 -15.19 7.56 -3.29
C LEU A 49 -14.06 7.82 -2.28
N GLY A 50 -13.76 6.83 -1.42
CA GLY A 50 -12.74 6.92 -0.38
C GLY A 50 -12.56 5.57 0.33
N LEU A 51 -11.70 5.52 1.35
CA LEU A 51 -11.39 4.29 2.11
C LEU A 51 -12.64 3.70 2.76
N LEU A 52 -13.45 4.52 3.42
CA LEU A 52 -14.70 4.06 4.05
C LEU A 52 -15.65 3.39 3.04
N HIS A 53 -15.74 3.95 1.83
CA HIS A 53 -16.54 3.34 0.78
C HIS A 53 -15.99 1.98 0.36
N LEU A 54 -14.66 1.86 0.23
CA LEU A 54 -13.98 0.59 -0.03
C LEU A 54 -14.29 -0.44 1.06
N GLU A 55 -14.14 -0.07 2.34
CA GLU A 55 -14.40 -0.97 3.47
C GLU A 55 -15.85 -1.46 3.49
N ILE A 56 -16.82 -0.55 3.24
CA ILE A 56 -18.24 -0.91 3.18
C ILE A 56 -18.50 -1.91 2.04
N ILE A 57 -17.98 -1.66 0.84
CA ILE A 57 -18.18 -2.55 -0.31
C ILE A 57 -17.52 -3.90 -0.06
N GLN A 58 -16.30 -3.91 0.48
CA GLN A 58 -15.61 -5.15 0.83
C GLN A 58 -16.38 -5.96 1.87
N GLU A 59 -16.80 -5.33 2.97
CA GLU A 59 -17.56 -5.99 4.02
C GLU A 59 -18.91 -6.56 3.50
N ARG A 60 -19.54 -5.85 2.57
CA ARG A 60 -20.74 -6.35 1.90
C ARG A 60 -20.46 -7.57 1.01
N LEU A 61 -19.38 -7.56 0.24
CA LEU A 61 -18.95 -8.70 -0.57
C LEU A 61 -18.65 -9.92 0.29
N GLU A 62 -18.00 -9.74 1.42
CA GLU A 62 -17.69 -10.82 2.36
C GLU A 62 -18.94 -11.35 3.07
N ARG A 63 -19.81 -10.48 3.58
CA ARG A 63 -20.97 -10.88 4.39
C ARG A 63 -22.21 -11.27 3.61
N GLU A 64 -22.53 -10.56 2.51
CA GLU A 64 -23.75 -10.78 1.73
C GLU A 64 -23.56 -11.88 0.68
N PHE A 65 -22.30 -12.02 0.17
CA PHE A 65 -22.00 -12.91 -0.95
C PHE A 65 -21.02 -14.03 -0.60
N ASP A 66 -20.54 -14.10 0.65
CA ASP A 66 -19.61 -15.13 1.15
C ASP A 66 -18.34 -15.26 0.30
N LEU A 67 -17.75 -14.11 -0.03
CA LEU A 67 -16.55 -14.01 -0.85
C LEU A 67 -15.34 -13.65 -0.01
N ASP A 68 -14.28 -14.45 -0.09
CA ASP A 68 -12.98 -14.11 0.49
C ASP A 68 -12.14 -13.37 -0.53
N LEU A 69 -11.76 -12.11 -0.22
CA LEU A 69 -11.15 -11.19 -1.17
C LEU A 69 -9.76 -10.72 -0.75
N ILE A 70 -8.88 -10.52 -1.72
CA ILE A 70 -7.62 -9.80 -1.58
C ILE A 70 -7.83 -8.40 -2.16
N THR A 71 -7.58 -7.38 -1.35
CA THR A 71 -7.63 -5.98 -1.78
C THR A 71 -6.22 -5.44 -1.96
N THR A 72 -5.93 -4.86 -3.13
CA THR A 72 -4.63 -4.19 -3.34
C THR A 72 -4.59 -2.83 -2.69
N ALA A 73 -3.38 -2.28 -2.49
CA ALA A 73 -3.23 -0.94 -1.97
C ALA A 73 -3.97 0.09 -2.86
N PRO A 74 -4.68 1.07 -2.26
CA PRO A 74 -5.34 2.13 -3.02
C PRO A 74 -4.35 2.89 -3.88
N SER A 75 -4.76 3.23 -5.09
CA SER A 75 -3.92 3.98 -6.03
C SER A 75 -4.72 5.07 -6.74
N VAL A 76 -3.99 6.03 -7.30
CA VAL A 76 -4.52 7.05 -8.21
C VAL A 76 -4.11 6.70 -9.64
N VAL A 77 -4.75 7.34 -10.62
CA VAL A 77 -4.36 7.18 -12.03
C VAL A 77 -3.23 8.16 -12.32
N TYR A 78 -2.08 7.64 -12.76
CA TYR A 78 -0.95 8.46 -13.21
C TYR A 78 -0.96 8.59 -14.72
N LYS A 79 -0.38 9.68 -15.25
CA LYS A 79 -0.10 9.83 -16.67
C LYS A 79 1.39 9.68 -16.90
N ILE A 80 1.75 8.77 -17.79
CA ILE A 80 3.14 8.53 -18.18
C ILE A 80 3.34 9.06 -19.60
N ASN A 81 4.18 10.07 -19.72
CA ASN A 81 4.60 10.58 -21.02
C ASN A 81 5.83 9.80 -21.49
N MET A 82 5.70 9.08 -22.58
CA MET A 82 6.76 8.26 -23.14
C MET A 82 7.70 9.08 -24.02
N ASN A 83 8.95 8.63 -24.16
CA ASN A 83 9.91 9.22 -25.10
C ASN A 83 9.44 9.17 -26.56
N SER A 84 8.48 8.28 -26.88
CA SER A 84 7.83 8.20 -28.20
C SER A 84 6.85 9.34 -28.48
N GLY A 85 6.51 10.15 -27.46
CA GLY A 85 5.45 11.18 -27.53
C GLY A 85 4.04 10.66 -27.19
N GLU A 86 3.89 9.38 -26.89
CA GLU A 86 2.64 8.78 -26.43
C GLU A 86 2.43 9.03 -24.94
N THR A 87 1.17 9.29 -24.53
CA THR A 87 0.78 9.39 -23.12
C THR A 87 -0.03 8.17 -22.74
N LEU A 88 0.45 7.42 -21.74
CA LEU A 88 -0.23 6.26 -21.19
C LEU A 88 -0.87 6.61 -19.84
N GLN A 89 -2.04 6.06 -19.55
CA GLN A 89 -2.63 6.11 -18.23
C GLN A 89 -2.19 4.86 -17.45
N LEU A 90 -1.44 5.08 -16.38
CA LEU A 90 -1.02 4.01 -15.48
C LEU A 90 -2.05 3.84 -14.38
N HIS A 91 -2.66 2.71 -14.40
CA HIS A 91 -3.66 2.31 -13.42
C HIS A 91 -3.08 1.39 -12.34
N ASN A 92 -2.26 0.45 -12.72
CA ASN A 92 -1.60 -0.47 -11.79
C ASN A 92 -0.09 -0.18 -11.77
N PRO A 93 0.51 0.05 -10.59
CA PRO A 93 1.96 0.27 -10.49
C PRO A 93 2.81 -0.85 -11.09
N SER A 94 2.29 -2.09 -11.16
CA SER A 94 2.99 -3.24 -11.75
C SER A 94 3.16 -3.12 -13.27
N ASP A 95 2.26 -2.40 -13.94
CA ASP A 95 2.25 -2.22 -15.40
C ASP A 95 3.14 -1.05 -15.86
N MET A 96 3.89 -0.46 -14.92
CA MET A 96 4.77 0.67 -15.24
C MET A 96 5.83 0.27 -16.25
N PRO A 97 5.95 0.99 -17.39
CA PRO A 97 6.97 0.73 -18.40
C PRO A 97 8.39 0.88 -17.86
N ASP A 98 9.37 0.38 -18.61
CA ASP A 98 10.79 0.60 -18.30
C ASP A 98 11.09 2.09 -18.16
N VAL A 99 11.76 2.46 -17.08
CA VAL A 99 12.13 3.86 -16.74
C VAL A 99 12.87 4.55 -17.90
N VAL A 100 13.67 3.79 -18.66
CA VAL A 100 14.43 4.33 -19.81
C VAL A 100 13.50 4.85 -20.94
N LYS A 101 12.27 4.34 -21.03
CA LYS A 101 11.29 4.74 -22.05
C LYS A 101 10.40 5.91 -21.61
N ILE A 102 10.45 6.27 -20.33
CA ILE A 102 9.63 7.30 -19.71
C ILE A 102 10.32 8.65 -19.82
N ASN A 103 9.61 9.65 -20.32
CA ASN A 103 10.05 11.05 -20.33
C ASN A 103 9.67 11.75 -19.01
N SER A 104 8.40 11.65 -18.61
CA SER A 104 7.90 12.22 -17.37
C SER A 104 6.69 11.45 -16.84
N ILE A 105 6.45 11.54 -15.54
CA ILE A 105 5.27 10.98 -14.89
C ILE A 105 4.52 12.12 -14.22
N GLU A 106 3.23 12.19 -14.48
CA GLU A 106 2.34 13.18 -13.90
C GLU A 106 1.38 12.52 -12.91
N GLU A 107 1.20 13.16 -11.77
CA GLU A 107 0.25 12.75 -10.73
C GLU A 107 -0.92 13.74 -10.62
N PRO A 108 -2.13 13.26 -10.27
CA PRO A 108 -3.26 14.16 -10.05
C PRO A 108 -3.08 14.95 -8.76
N TRP A 109 -3.32 16.24 -8.83
CA TRP A 109 -3.33 17.14 -7.69
C TRP A 109 -4.75 17.60 -7.38
N ILE A 110 -4.97 17.97 -6.13
CA ILE A 110 -6.21 18.51 -5.63
C ILE A 110 -6.00 19.88 -5.02
N LYS A 111 -7.04 20.71 -5.08
CA LYS A 111 -7.16 21.93 -4.27
C LYS A 111 -8.02 21.62 -3.06
N ALA A 112 -7.37 21.53 -1.90
CA ALA A 112 -8.00 21.20 -0.64
C ALA A 112 -8.30 22.45 0.17
N THR A 113 -9.49 22.51 0.75
CA THR A 113 -9.92 23.56 1.68
C THR A 113 -10.13 22.96 3.06
N ILE A 114 -9.41 23.46 4.05
CA ILE A 114 -9.46 22.98 5.43
C ILE A 114 -9.94 24.09 6.33
N PHE A 115 -11.00 23.83 7.10
CA PHE A 115 -11.45 24.74 8.17
C PHE A 115 -11.09 24.15 9.52
N VAL A 116 -10.43 24.92 10.36
CA VAL A 116 -9.93 24.45 11.65
C VAL A 116 -9.89 25.58 12.68
N PRO A 117 -10.12 25.29 13.99
CA PRO A 117 -9.83 26.25 15.06
C PRO A 117 -8.34 26.62 15.08
N ASP A 118 -8.02 27.85 15.43
CA ASP A 118 -6.67 28.42 15.39
C ASP A 118 -5.65 27.61 16.22
N GLU A 119 -6.09 27.03 17.32
CA GLU A 119 -5.24 26.19 18.20
C GLU A 119 -4.63 24.96 17.50
N PHE A 120 -5.25 24.44 16.44
CA PHE A 120 -4.78 23.28 15.68
C PHE A 120 -4.11 23.66 14.34
N LEU A 121 -4.06 24.96 14.01
CA LEU A 121 -3.56 25.42 12.72
C LEU A 121 -2.12 24.98 12.46
N GLY A 122 -1.20 25.21 13.40
CA GLY A 122 0.21 24.85 13.26
C GLY A 122 0.44 23.39 12.92
N PRO A 123 -0.08 22.44 13.71
CA PRO A 123 0.04 21.01 13.40
C PRO A 123 -0.55 20.60 12.04
N ILE A 124 -1.63 21.26 11.59
CA ILE A 124 -2.23 20.98 10.25
C ILE A 124 -1.37 21.52 9.13
N LEU A 125 -0.79 22.70 9.27
CA LEU A 125 0.17 23.23 8.29
C LEU A 125 1.38 22.28 8.15
N SER A 126 1.88 21.75 9.27
CA SER A 126 2.97 20.75 9.27
C SER A 126 2.54 19.48 8.55
N LEU A 127 1.34 18.95 8.81
CA LEU A 127 0.81 17.77 8.12
C LEU A 127 0.74 17.99 6.61
N CYS A 128 0.21 19.13 6.15
CA CYS A 128 0.11 19.45 4.73
C CYS A 128 1.51 19.54 4.07
N THR A 129 2.48 20.13 4.76
CA THR A 129 3.86 20.23 4.28
C THR A 129 4.55 18.87 4.20
N GLU A 130 4.37 18.00 5.19
CA GLU A 130 4.84 16.60 5.16
C GLU A 130 4.29 15.84 3.95
N ARG A 131 3.08 16.17 3.52
CA ARG A 131 2.40 15.58 2.35
C ARG A 131 2.67 16.30 1.04
N ARG A 132 3.78 17.00 0.93
CA ARG A 132 4.20 17.77 -0.27
C ARG A 132 3.21 18.86 -0.67
N GLY A 133 2.41 19.34 0.27
CA GLY A 133 1.40 20.36 0.00
C GLY A 133 1.99 21.74 -0.21
N GLU A 134 1.40 22.50 -1.13
CA GLU A 134 1.70 23.89 -1.41
C GLU A 134 0.59 24.77 -0.86
N GLN A 135 0.91 25.65 0.07
CA GLN A 135 -0.06 26.58 0.63
C GLN A 135 -0.44 27.64 -0.40
N VAL A 136 -1.73 27.75 -0.70
CA VAL A 136 -2.28 28.74 -1.63
C VAL A 136 -2.79 29.95 -0.87
N GLU A 137 -3.57 29.73 0.21
CA GLU A 137 -4.25 30.80 0.93
C GLU A 137 -4.41 30.40 2.40
N LEU A 138 -4.37 31.43 3.27
CA LEU A 138 -4.73 31.32 4.67
C LEU A 138 -5.56 32.53 5.04
N THR A 139 -6.81 32.32 5.38
CA THR A 139 -7.75 33.36 5.80
C THR A 139 -8.49 32.96 7.06
N TYR A 140 -9.09 33.89 7.74
CA TYR A 140 -9.90 33.65 8.93
C TYR A 140 -11.37 33.92 8.65
N VAL A 141 -12.22 32.95 8.96
CA VAL A 141 -13.66 33.06 8.87
C VAL A 141 -14.23 32.93 10.27
N GLY A 142 -14.49 34.09 10.90
CA GLY A 142 -14.85 34.16 12.32
C GLY A 142 -13.72 33.69 13.22
N ALA A 143 -13.97 32.65 14.05
CA ALA A 143 -12.98 32.06 14.97
C ALA A 143 -12.24 30.88 14.38
N ARG A 144 -12.40 30.62 13.10
CA ARG A 144 -11.73 29.45 12.42
C ARG A 144 -10.80 29.95 11.33
N ALA A 145 -9.64 29.29 11.23
CA ALA A 145 -8.76 29.44 10.09
C ALA A 145 -9.30 28.62 8.91
N MET A 146 -9.34 29.22 7.74
CA MET A 146 -9.56 28.56 6.46
C MET A 146 -8.23 28.49 5.73
N VAL A 147 -7.77 27.31 5.45
CA VAL A 147 -6.49 27.07 4.76
C VAL A 147 -6.75 26.37 3.44
N VAL A 148 -6.19 26.90 2.38
CA VAL A 148 -6.26 26.30 1.04
C VAL A 148 -4.89 25.79 0.66
N TYR A 149 -4.82 24.51 0.34
CA TYR A 149 -3.61 23.81 -0.10
C TYR A 149 -3.82 23.16 -1.45
N LYS A 150 -2.76 23.11 -2.25
CA LYS A 150 -2.63 22.14 -3.32
C LYS A 150 -1.88 20.92 -2.77
N LEU A 151 -2.44 19.74 -2.98
CA LEU A 151 -1.91 18.47 -2.47
C LEU A 151 -1.93 17.41 -3.57
N PRO A 152 -0.92 16.54 -3.68
CA PRO A 152 -1.01 15.36 -4.52
C PRO A 152 -2.10 14.44 -3.98
N LEU A 153 -3.01 13.99 -4.84
CA LEU A 153 -4.13 13.14 -4.43
C LEU A 153 -3.64 11.85 -3.76
N ASN A 154 -2.55 11.28 -4.26
CA ASN A 154 -1.97 10.05 -3.68
C ASN A 154 -1.54 10.19 -2.22
N GLU A 155 -1.15 11.39 -1.78
CA GLU A 155 -0.78 11.66 -0.38
C GLU A 155 -1.99 11.79 0.55
N VAL A 156 -3.18 11.99 -0.04
CA VAL A 156 -4.43 12.21 0.71
C VAL A 156 -5.24 10.92 0.84
N VAL A 157 -5.17 10.04 -0.15
CA VAL A 157 -5.99 8.83 -0.25
C VAL A 157 -5.79 7.86 0.93
N PHE A 158 -4.59 7.79 1.53
CA PHE A 158 -4.30 6.84 2.60
C PHE A 158 -4.81 7.32 3.97
N ASP A 159 -3.95 7.93 4.74
CA ASP A 159 -4.18 8.23 6.17
C ASP A 159 -4.32 9.73 6.47
N PHE A 160 -4.33 10.58 5.45
CA PHE A 160 -4.36 12.03 5.65
C PHE A 160 -5.59 12.50 6.43
N TYR A 161 -6.78 11.99 6.06
CA TYR A 161 -8.02 12.36 6.70
C TYR A 161 -8.07 11.95 8.18
N ASP A 162 -7.62 10.74 8.49
CA ASP A 162 -7.57 10.23 9.86
C ASP A 162 -6.57 11.01 10.70
N ARG A 163 -5.39 11.32 10.15
CA ARG A 163 -4.42 12.18 10.81
C ARG A 163 -4.96 13.60 11.02
N LEU A 164 -5.62 14.16 10.01
CA LEU A 164 -6.26 15.48 10.11
C LEU A 164 -7.28 15.52 11.26
N LYS A 165 -8.16 14.51 11.33
CA LYS A 165 -9.16 14.37 12.39
C LYS A 165 -8.52 14.14 13.76
N SER A 166 -7.51 13.28 13.84
CA SER A 166 -6.80 13.02 15.08
C SER A 166 -6.11 14.27 15.63
N ILE A 167 -5.37 15.00 14.80
CA ILE A 167 -4.65 16.22 15.17
C ILE A 167 -5.62 17.30 15.64
N SER A 168 -6.73 17.47 14.95
CA SER A 168 -7.73 18.48 15.25
C SER A 168 -8.80 18.05 16.26
N ARG A 169 -8.66 16.87 16.87
CA ARG A 169 -9.69 16.27 17.76
C ARG A 169 -11.08 16.22 17.12
N GLY A 170 -11.15 16.02 15.80
CA GLY A 170 -12.39 15.98 15.04
C GLY A 170 -12.93 17.34 14.58
N TYR A 171 -12.32 18.46 14.98
CA TYR A 171 -12.83 19.79 14.66
C TYR A 171 -12.52 20.28 13.24
N ALA A 172 -11.50 19.71 12.58
CA ALA A 172 -11.19 20.09 11.19
C ALA A 172 -12.25 19.55 10.24
N SER A 173 -12.67 20.37 9.29
CA SER A 173 -13.38 19.93 8.09
C SER A 173 -12.45 19.99 6.89
N PHE A 174 -12.64 19.06 5.96
CA PHE A 174 -11.83 18.91 4.78
C PHE A 174 -12.73 18.72 3.57
N ASP A 175 -12.53 19.54 2.57
CA ASP A 175 -13.16 19.43 1.27
C ASP A 175 -12.11 19.61 0.18
N TYR A 176 -12.27 18.97 -0.97
CA TYR A 176 -11.31 19.09 -2.05
C TYR A 176 -11.97 19.02 -3.43
N GLN A 177 -11.31 19.63 -4.38
CA GLN A 177 -11.65 19.59 -5.79
C GLN A 177 -10.44 19.11 -6.57
N MET A 178 -10.70 18.32 -7.64
CA MET A 178 -9.63 17.93 -8.56
C MET A 178 -9.05 19.18 -9.23
N ASP A 179 -7.75 19.27 -9.22
CA ASP A 179 -6.98 20.29 -9.95
C ASP A 179 -6.33 19.63 -11.19
N ASN A 180 -5.16 20.05 -11.57
CA ASN A 180 -4.44 19.57 -12.74
C ASN A 180 -3.55 18.35 -12.42
N TYR A 181 -3.06 17.69 -13.44
CA TYR A 181 -1.94 16.78 -13.36
C TYR A 181 -0.63 17.57 -13.35
N ILE A 182 0.26 17.22 -12.44
CA ILE A 182 1.56 17.87 -12.29
C ILE A 182 2.66 16.83 -12.38
N THR A 183 3.71 17.13 -13.14
CA THR A 183 4.90 16.27 -13.24
C THR A 183 5.60 16.20 -11.88
N GLY A 184 5.92 14.97 -11.44
CA GLY A 184 6.65 14.71 -10.21
C GLY A 184 7.81 13.75 -10.43
N ASP A 185 8.78 13.77 -9.50
CA ASP A 185 9.84 12.76 -9.44
C ASP A 185 9.30 11.48 -8.80
N LEU A 186 8.55 10.72 -9.59
CA LEU A 186 7.81 9.55 -9.17
C LEU A 186 8.55 8.28 -9.58
N VAL A 187 8.63 7.33 -8.67
CA VAL A 187 9.30 6.05 -8.86
C VAL A 187 8.41 4.88 -8.44
N ARG A 188 8.53 3.75 -9.15
CA ARG A 188 7.91 2.52 -8.72
C ARG A 188 8.72 1.89 -7.59
N MET A 189 8.13 1.74 -6.43
CA MET A 189 8.66 0.98 -5.33
C MET A 189 8.05 -0.43 -5.34
N SER A 190 8.88 -1.44 -5.46
CA SER A 190 8.50 -2.85 -5.41
C SER A 190 8.81 -3.43 -4.05
N VAL A 191 7.94 -4.30 -3.55
CA VAL A 191 8.14 -5.02 -2.28
C VAL A 191 8.50 -6.46 -2.57
N LEU A 192 9.55 -6.95 -1.92
CA LEU A 192 9.99 -8.35 -2.03
C LEU A 192 9.85 -9.01 -0.66
N VAL A 193 9.18 -10.15 -0.64
CA VAL A 193 9.08 -11.02 0.54
C VAL A 193 9.79 -12.33 0.22
N ASN A 194 10.77 -12.70 1.03
CA ASN A 194 11.66 -13.85 0.79
C ASN A 194 12.38 -13.82 -0.57
N ALA A 195 12.69 -12.61 -1.08
CA ALA A 195 13.27 -12.31 -2.38
C ALA A 195 12.33 -12.53 -3.59
N GLU A 196 11.06 -12.79 -3.37
CA GLU A 196 10.04 -12.85 -4.40
C GLU A 196 9.26 -11.52 -4.43
N PRO A 197 9.05 -10.91 -5.61
CA PRO A 197 8.28 -9.68 -5.71
C PRO A 197 6.80 -9.95 -5.41
N VAL A 198 6.16 -9.00 -4.71
CA VAL A 198 4.74 -9.03 -4.40
C VAL A 198 4.08 -7.86 -5.11
N ASP A 199 3.47 -8.12 -6.27
CA ASP A 199 2.90 -7.09 -7.13
C ASP A 199 1.78 -6.30 -6.45
N ALA A 200 0.98 -6.95 -5.61
CA ALA A 200 -0.10 -6.32 -4.86
C ALA A 200 0.38 -5.22 -3.88
N LEU A 201 1.66 -5.26 -3.48
CA LEU A 201 2.29 -4.28 -2.60
C LEU A 201 3.14 -3.25 -3.36
N SER A 202 3.21 -3.36 -4.69
CA SER A 202 3.91 -2.38 -5.51
C SER A 202 3.16 -1.05 -5.53
N MET A 203 3.88 0.05 -5.35
CA MET A 203 3.28 1.39 -5.33
C MET A 203 4.15 2.41 -6.05
N VAL A 204 3.51 3.48 -6.54
CA VAL A 204 4.21 4.65 -7.06
C VAL A 204 4.34 5.66 -5.93
N VAL A 205 5.56 6.09 -5.67
CA VAL A 205 5.89 7.04 -4.60
C VAL A 205 6.80 8.14 -5.12
N HIS A 206 6.79 9.28 -4.47
CA HIS A 206 7.76 10.33 -4.76
C HIS A 206 9.15 9.91 -4.28
N ALA A 207 10.19 10.15 -5.09
CA ALA A 207 11.56 9.68 -4.83
C ALA A 207 12.09 10.14 -3.47
N SER A 208 11.78 11.38 -3.05
CA SER A 208 12.22 11.91 -1.75
C SER A 208 11.62 11.18 -0.54
N GLN A 209 10.46 10.57 -0.68
CA GLN A 209 9.78 9.87 0.41
C GLN A 209 9.93 8.35 0.34
N ALA A 210 10.46 7.83 -0.76
CA ALA A 210 10.51 6.41 -1.04
C ALA A 210 11.24 5.60 0.05
N GLU A 211 12.35 6.10 0.59
CA GLU A 211 13.11 5.42 1.64
C GLU A 211 12.32 5.35 2.96
N THR A 212 11.69 6.45 3.36
CA THR A 212 10.89 6.52 4.60
C THR A 212 9.68 5.59 4.50
N ARG A 213 8.91 5.69 3.42
CA ARG A 213 7.76 4.81 3.17
C ARG A 213 8.17 3.34 3.04
N GLY A 214 9.29 3.07 2.36
CA GLY A 214 9.83 1.71 2.26
C GLY A 214 10.20 1.11 3.61
N ARG A 215 10.75 1.90 4.52
CA ARG A 215 11.07 1.48 5.89
C ARG A 215 9.82 1.19 6.72
N GLU A 216 8.85 2.09 6.68
CA GLU A 216 7.58 1.95 7.40
C GLU A 216 6.83 0.71 6.92
N LEU A 217 6.73 0.52 5.61
CA LEU A 217 6.10 -0.63 4.99
C LEU A 217 6.78 -1.94 5.40
N CYS A 218 8.12 -2.01 5.31
CA CYS A 218 8.87 -3.19 5.73
C CYS A 218 8.71 -3.49 7.22
N ALA A 219 8.63 -2.47 8.07
CA ALA A 219 8.41 -2.63 9.51
C ALA A 219 7.00 -3.17 9.80
N ARG A 220 5.97 -2.61 9.18
CA ARG A 220 4.58 -3.11 9.31
C ARG A 220 4.45 -4.55 8.84
N LEU A 221 4.98 -4.88 7.65
CA LEU A 221 4.97 -6.25 7.13
C LEU A 221 5.68 -7.25 8.05
N LYS A 222 6.78 -6.83 8.69
CA LYS A 222 7.48 -7.67 9.67
C LYS A 222 6.62 -8.02 10.89
N ASP A 223 5.76 -7.11 11.32
CA ASP A 223 4.89 -7.32 12.48
C ASP A 223 3.64 -8.15 12.10
N LEU A 224 3.15 -7.99 10.88
CA LEU A 224 1.94 -8.66 10.38
C LEU A 224 2.22 -10.10 9.90
N ILE A 225 3.34 -10.34 9.22
CA ILE A 225 3.67 -11.66 8.70
C ILE A 225 4.12 -12.59 9.84
N PRO A 226 3.46 -13.74 10.05
CA PRO A 226 3.80 -14.64 11.12
C PRO A 226 5.20 -15.26 10.94
N ARG A 227 5.90 -15.46 12.06
CA ARG A 227 7.22 -16.11 12.07
C ARG A 227 7.12 -17.53 11.56
N GLN A 228 8.04 -17.90 10.69
CA GLN A 228 8.16 -19.26 10.17
C GLN A 228 9.43 -19.95 10.66
N LEU A 229 9.65 -21.19 10.24
CA LEU A 229 10.84 -21.97 10.64
C LEU A 229 12.15 -21.46 10.01
N PHE A 230 12.08 -20.51 9.07
CA PHE A 230 13.21 -19.85 8.43
C PHE A 230 13.09 -18.32 8.52
N LYS A 231 14.19 -17.62 8.26
CA LYS A 231 14.20 -16.16 8.23
C LYS A 231 13.57 -15.65 6.93
N ILE A 232 12.66 -14.69 7.04
CA ILE A 232 12.00 -14.05 5.89
C ILE A 232 12.55 -12.63 5.79
N PRO A 233 13.33 -12.29 4.76
CA PRO A 233 13.66 -10.91 4.45
C PRO A 233 12.46 -10.25 3.78
N VAL A 234 12.09 -9.07 4.25
CA VAL A 234 11.13 -8.15 3.66
C VAL A 234 11.93 -6.95 3.17
N GLN A 235 11.77 -6.59 1.91
CA GLN A 235 12.62 -5.58 1.27
C GLN A 235 11.77 -4.67 0.40
N ALA A 236 12.06 -3.37 0.42
CA ALA A 236 11.56 -2.41 -0.56
C ALA A 236 12.68 -2.06 -1.53
N ALA A 237 12.37 -2.02 -2.83
CA ALA A 237 13.34 -1.77 -3.88
C ALA A 237 12.81 -0.82 -4.94
N ILE A 238 13.71 -0.01 -5.53
CA ILE A 238 13.45 0.85 -6.69
C ILE A 238 14.44 0.47 -7.79
N GLY A 239 13.93 0.09 -8.97
CA GLY A 239 14.78 -0.29 -10.10
C GLY A 239 15.77 -1.41 -9.78
N GLY A 240 15.40 -2.34 -8.90
CA GLY A 240 16.26 -3.45 -8.44
C GLY A 240 17.20 -3.08 -7.28
N LYS A 241 17.37 -1.79 -6.91
CA LYS A 241 18.16 -1.37 -5.77
C LYS A 241 17.31 -1.43 -4.50
N ILE A 242 17.76 -2.18 -3.49
CA ILE A 242 17.11 -2.26 -2.18
C ILE A 242 17.32 -0.94 -1.43
N ILE A 243 16.23 -0.28 -1.05
CA ILE A 243 16.21 0.98 -0.29
C ILE A 243 15.89 0.78 1.18
N ALA A 244 15.11 -0.25 1.52
CA ALA A 244 14.79 -0.61 2.90
C ALA A 244 14.74 -2.13 3.06
N ARG A 245 15.05 -2.60 4.27
CA ARG A 245 15.04 -4.04 4.59
C ARG A 245 14.74 -4.27 6.05
N GLU A 246 13.82 -5.20 6.29
CA GLU A 246 13.55 -5.81 7.58
C GLU A 246 13.68 -7.33 7.50
N THR A 247 13.83 -7.99 8.63
CA THR A 247 13.97 -9.44 8.64
C THR A 247 13.11 -10.03 9.76
N ILE A 248 12.17 -10.89 9.38
CA ILE A 248 11.35 -11.65 10.30
C ILE A 248 12.20 -12.82 10.82
N SER A 249 12.37 -12.90 12.13
CA SER A 249 13.19 -13.93 12.78
C SER A 249 12.55 -15.31 12.67
N ALA A 250 13.34 -16.34 12.36
CA ALA A 250 12.86 -17.69 12.37
C ALA A 250 12.41 -18.16 13.77
N MET A 251 11.36 -18.94 13.83
CA MET A 251 11.03 -19.69 15.05
C MET A 251 12.21 -20.57 15.45
N ARG A 252 12.60 -20.55 16.70
CA ARG A 252 13.66 -21.39 17.26
C ARG A 252 13.04 -22.57 18.02
N LYS A 253 13.35 -23.78 17.57
CA LYS A 253 13.23 -24.97 18.44
C LYS A 253 14.55 -25.11 19.16
N ASP A 254 14.51 -25.18 20.49
CA ASP A 254 15.73 -25.46 21.27
C ASP A 254 16.13 -26.93 21.06
N VAL A 255 17.06 -27.15 20.12
CA VAL A 255 17.58 -28.48 19.79
C VAL A 255 18.64 -28.95 20.79
N THR A 256 19.07 -28.06 21.70
CA THR A 256 20.10 -28.32 22.70
C THR A 256 19.55 -28.57 24.08
N ALA A 257 18.23 -28.38 24.30
CA ALA A 257 17.58 -28.56 25.62
C ALA A 257 17.82 -29.93 26.26
N LYS A 258 17.97 -30.98 25.44
CA LYS A 258 18.25 -32.35 25.95
C LYS A 258 19.75 -32.70 26.00
N CYS A 259 20.65 -31.73 25.76
CA CYS A 259 22.08 -31.94 25.85
C CYS A 259 22.57 -31.62 27.28
N TYR A 260 22.57 -32.60 28.17
CA TYR A 260 23.14 -32.48 29.51
C TYR A 260 24.68 -32.54 29.44
N GLY A 261 25.35 -31.69 30.25
CA GLY A 261 26.81 -31.68 30.37
C GLY A 261 27.55 -30.90 29.29
N GLY A 262 28.86 -30.83 29.42
CA GLY A 262 29.79 -29.98 28.66
C GLY A 262 30.12 -30.45 27.24
N ASP A 263 29.31 -31.29 26.59
CA ASP A 263 29.57 -31.73 25.20
C ASP A 263 29.31 -30.61 24.20
N VAL A 264 30.28 -29.73 24.08
CA VAL A 264 30.28 -28.58 23.14
C VAL A 264 30.23 -29.04 21.69
N SER A 265 30.88 -30.17 21.38
CA SER A 265 30.95 -30.68 20.01
C SER A 265 29.60 -31.19 19.50
N ARG A 266 28.84 -31.86 20.34
CA ARG A 266 27.46 -32.32 20.03
C ARG A 266 26.50 -31.15 19.88
N LYS A 267 26.57 -30.18 20.78
CA LYS A 267 25.75 -28.93 20.69
C LYS A 267 26.02 -28.21 19.37
N ARG A 268 27.28 -28.07 18.96
CA ARG A 268 27.69 -27.42 17.71
C ARG A 268 27.15 -28.18 16.49
N LYS A 269 27.28 -29.50 16.45
CA LYS A 269 26.75 -30.34 15.35
C LYS A 269 25.22 -30.20 15.22
N LEU A 270 24.48 -30.19 16.34
CA LEU A 270 23.03 -30.03 16.32
C LEU A 270 22.62 -28.65 15.79
N LEU A 271 23.30 -27.58 16.20
CA LEU A 271 23.07 -26.22 15.70
C LEU A 271 23.40 -26.10 14.21
N GLU A 272 24.48 -26.71 13.74
CA GLU A 272 24.84 -26.74 12.31
C GLU A 272 23.80 -27.51 11.47
N LYS A 273 23.33 -28.66 11.97
CA LYS A 273 22.25 -29.42 11.34
C LYS A 273 20.95 -28.61 11.27
N GLN A 274 20.60 -27.89 12.33
CA GLN A 274 19.45 -26.99 12.33
C GLN A 274 19.62 -25.85 11.30
N LYS A 275 20.81 -25.24 11.23
CA LYS A 275 21.14 -24.20 10.26
C LYS A 275 20.99 -24.67 8.81
N LYS A 276 21.51 -25.87 8.51
CA LYS A 276 21.37 -26.50 7.17
C LYS A 276 19.92 -26.81 6.85
N GLY A 277 19.15 -27.35 7.80
CA GLY A 277 17.72 -27.62 7.64
C GLY A 277 16.91 -26.34 7.34
N LYS A 278 17.17 -25.25 8.08
CA LYS A 278 16.54 -23.96 7.82
C LYS A 278 16.87 -23.38 6.44
N LYS A 279 18.12 -23.57 5.96
CA LYS A 279 18.51 -23.13 4.62
C LYS A 279 17.75 -23.89 3.53
N LYS A 280 17.55 -25.20 3.70
CA LYS A 280 16.73 -26.02 2.79
C LYS A 280 15.25 -25.56 2.81
N MET A 281 14.67 -25.39 3.99
CA MET A 281 13.27 -24.96 4.11
C MET A 281 13.01 -23.60 3.44
N ARG A 282 13.98 -22.68 3.49
CA ARG A 282 13.88 -21.39 2.81
C ARG A 282 13.77 -21.50 1.29
N GLN A 283 14.37 -22.53 0.69
CA GLN A 283 14.34 -22.74 -0.77
C GLN A 283 12.97 -23.23 -1.28
N PHE A 284 12.19 -23.86 -0.41
CA PHE A 284 10.89 -24.47 -0.77
C PHE A 284 9.70 -23.85 -0.04
N GLY A 285 9.95 -23.00 0.95
CA GLY A 285 8.89 -22.38 1.77
C GLY A 285 8.24 -21.21 1.03
N ARG A 286 6.96 -21.33 0.71
CA ARG A 286 6.12 -20.19 0.36
C ARG A 286 5.80 -19.39 1.63
N VAL A 287 5.70 -18.10 1.48
CA VAL A 287 5.32 -17.18 2.57
C VAL A 287 3.94 -16.66 2.26
N ASP A 288 2.97 -17.09 3.08
CA ASP A 288 1.62 -16.55 2.98
C ASP A 288 1.59 -15.17 3.65
N ILE A 289 1.12 -14.19 2.92
CA ILE A 289 0.94 -12.82 3.39
C ILE A 289 -0.52 -12.70 3.82
N PRO A 290 -0.82 -12.43 5.11
CA PRO A 290 -2.19 -12.29 5.57
C PRO A 290 -2.92 -11.17 4.83
N GLN A 291 -4.19 -11.36 4.49
CA GLN A 291 -5.01 -10.38 3.76
C GLN A 291 -5.07 -9.01 4.43
N LEU A 292 -5.25 -8.97 5.75
CA LEU A 292 -5.24 -7.74 6.56
C LEU A 292 -3.97 -6.91 6.39
N SER A 293 -2.87 -7.54 5.94
CA SER A 293 -1.59 -6.86 5.68
C SER A 293 -1.64 -5.90 4.49
N LEU A 294 -2.51 -6.14 3.52
CA LEU A 294 -2.55 -5.39 2.27
C LEU A 294 -3.38 -4.10 2.38
N ILE A 295 -4.37 -4.07 3.27
CA ILE A 295 -5.28 -2.92 3.46
C ILE A 295 -4.73 -1.91 4.47
N HIS A 296 -4.06 -2.40 5.52
CA HIS A 296 -3.57 -1.56 6.63
C HIS A 296 -2.11 -1.13 6.49
N ILE A 297 -1.52 -1.32 5.31
CA ILE A 297 -0.18 -0.90 4.95
C ILE A 297 -0.19 0.50 4.36
#